data_586a048ee16d62b38580479f2daefa1a
#
_entry.id   586a048ee16d62b38580479f2daefa1a
#
_cell.length_a   1.000
_cell.length_b   1.000
_cell.length_c   1.000
_cell.angle_alpha   90.00
_cell.angle_beta   90.00
_cell.angle_gamma   90.00
#
_symmetry.space_group_name_H-M   'P 1'
#
loop_
_entity.id
_entity.type
_entity.pdbx_description
1 polymer ?
#
loop_
_entity_poly.entity_id
_entity_poly.type
_entity_poly.pdbx_seq_one_letter_code
_entity_poly.pdbx_strand_id
1 'polypeptide(L)'
;MKRLYIITGAKGHLASTILRYLRKEPCLIRGLILPTEEGEDDAQITYYKGDVTQPASLEGIFSGTECNETIVIHAAGIVSISDGVTPMLYAANVEGTRNIIAQCERHGVKRLVYVSSVHAIPESDEKATISETDHFSPESVNGAYAKTKAEATQAVLDAACRGLDAVVVHPSGIIGPYNRGSNHIVQLIDMDISGKLPAGVVGGYDFVDVRDVAKGCLKAAEQGRSGECYILSNRYFTVRELLECVRKTVGGSRKICLPMGLARAFVPFFEWLAKVTHTRPLFTRYALSTIASNEHFSHDKAARELGYRPRDMRETIADTIAFLRGGDVPLELTGAEGGIAQ
;
A
#
# COMPACT_ATOMS: atom_id res chain seq x y z
N MET A 1 -18.27 -21.38 13.17
CA MET A 1 -18.37 -19.92 12.99
C MET A 1 -18.03 -19.58 11.55
N LYS A 2 -18.70 -18.60 10.95
CA LYS A 2 -18.32 -18.08 9.63
C LYS A 2 -17.16 -17.09 9.80
N ARG A 3 -16.23 -17.06 8.87
CA ARG A 3 -15.16 -16.06 8.87
C ARG A 3 -15.72 -14.73 8.38
N LEU A 4 -15.45 -13.65 9.11
CA LEU A 4 -15.82 -12.28 8.77
C LEU A 4 -14.57 -11.43 8.60
N TYR A 5 -14.43 -10.77 7.46
CA TYR A 5 -13.39 -9.79 7.24
C TYR A 5 -13.97 -8.37 7.33
N ILE A 6 -13.33 -7.52 8.12
CA ILE A 6 -13.57 -6.06 8.14
C ILE A 6 -12.40 -5.39 7.45
N ILE A 7 -12.67 -4.69 6.36
CA ILE A 7 -11.64 -4.02 5.54
C ILE A 7 -11.86 -2.52 5.60
N THR A 8 -10.93 -1.79 6.19
CA THR A 8 -11.02 -0.31 6.21
C THR A 8 -10.37 0.29 4.97
N GLY A 9 -10.90 1.43 4.50
CA GLY A 9 -10.46 2.07 3.27
C GLY A 9 -10.80 1.23 2.04
N ALA A 10 -11.96 0.58 2.02
CA ALA A 10 -12.38 -0.45 1.07
C ALA A 10 -12.34 -0.02 -0.41
N LYS A 11 -12.39 1.28 -0.70
CA LYS A 11 -12.25 1.84 -2.06
C LYS A 11 -10.80 2.15 -2.45
N GLY A 12 -9.84 2.02 -1.52
CA GLY A 12 -8.42 2.20 -1.80
C GLY A 12 -7.84 1.11 -2.70
N HIS A 13 -6.70 1.38 -3.34
CA HIS A 13 -6.06 0.48 -4.30
C HIS A 13 -5.80 -0.92 -3.72
N LEU A 14 -5.13 -0.99 -2.57
CA LEU A 14 -4.84 -2.27 -1.91
C LEU A 14 -6.11 -2.94 -1.38
N ALA A 15 -6.94 -2.19 -0.65
CA ALA A 15 -8.14 -2.76 -0.04
C ALA A 15 -9.11 -3.31 -1.08
N SER A 16 -9.37 -2.59 -2.18
CA SER A 16 -10.22 -3.09 -3.27
C SER A 16 -9.64 -4.33 -3.94
N THR A 17 -8.31 -4.48 -3.98
CA THR A 17 -7.65 -5.69 -4.47
C THR A 17 -7.79 -6.85 -3.49
N ILE A 18 -7.69 -6.60 -2.18
CA ILE A 18 -7.98 -7.61 -1.13
C ILE A 18 -9.43 -8.09 -1.26
N LEU A 19 -10.39 -7.17 -1.44
CA LEU A 19 -11.79 -7.53 -1.65
C LEU A 19 -12.00 -8.46 -2.85
N ARG A 20 -11.27 -8.24 -3.97
CA ARG A 20 -11.32 -9.12 -5.14
C ARG A 20 -10.86 -10.56 -4.84
N TYR A 21 -9.86 -10.73 -3.97
CA TYR A 21 -9.45 -12.06 -3.52
C TYR A 21 -10.49 -12.68 -2.58
N LEU A 22 -10.95 -11.93 -1.59
CA LEU A 22 -11.93 -12.42 -0.61
C LEU A 22 -13.27 -12.82 -1.24
N ARG A 23 -13.64 -12.21 -2.38
CA ARG A 23 -14.83 -12.63 -3.16
C ARG A 23 -14.75 -14.04 -3.70
N LYS A 24 -13.58 -14.65 -3.76
CA LYS A 24 -13.39 -16.04 -4.16
C LYS A 24 -13.44 -17.04 -3.00
N GLU A 25 -13.50 -16.51 -1.76
CA GLU A 25 -13.48 -17.31 -0.54
C GLU A 25 -14.89 -17.37 0.11
N PRO A 26 -15.22 -18.45 0.83
CA PRO A 26 -16.50 -18.59 1.53
C PRO A 26 -16.49 -17.80 2.85
N CYS A 27 -16.43 -16.48 2.79
CA CYS A 27 -16.41 -15.57 3.93
C CYS A 27 -17.43 -14.45 3.80
N LEU A 28 -17.73 -13.77 4.90
CA LEU A 28 -18.47 -12.51 4.91
C LEU A 28 -17.48 -11.34 4.92
N ILE A 29 -17.86 -10.23 4.32
CA ILE A 29 -17.01 -9.06 4.19
C ILE A 29 -17.80 -7.82 4.60
N ARG A 30 -17.18 -6.97 5.41
CA ARG A 30 -17.64 -5.62 5.72
C ARG A 30 -16.57 -4.63 5.25
N GLY A 31 -16.95 -3.71 4.36
CA GLY A 31 -16.07 -2.68 3.82
C GLY A 31 -16.36 -1.32 4.44
N LEU A 32 -15.38 -0.71 5.15
CA LEU A 32 -15.50 0.67 5.58
C LEU A 32 -15.13 1.61 4.44
N ILE A 33 -16.06 2.48 4.10
CA ILE A 33 -15.90 3.53 3.08
C ILE A 33 -16.19 4.91 3.71
N LEU A 34 -15.61 5.96 3.14
CA LEU A 34 -15.91 7.33 3.59
C LEU A 34 -17.39 7.68 3.37
N PRO A 35 -17.96 8.59 4.17
CA PRO A 35 -19.35 9.03 4.00
C PRO A 35 -19.69 9.56 2.60
N THR A 36 -18.67 10.07 1.90
CA THR A 36 -18.78 10.62 0.53
C THR A 36 -18.63 9.58 -0.57
N GLU A 37 -18.25 8.34 -0.22
CA GLU A 37 -18.07 7.24 -1.17
C GLU A 37 -19.33 6.40 -1.26
N GLU A 38 -19.52 5.73 -2.40
CA GLU A 38 -20.64 4.80 -2.62
C GLU A 38 -20.13 3.35 -2.74
N GLY A 39 -20.89 2.43 -2.17
CA GLY A 39 -20.65 0.99 -2.25
C GLY A 39 -21.94 0.25 -2.55
N GLU A 40 -21.89 -0.76 -3.38
CA GLU A 40 -23.02 -1.64 -3.69
C GLU A 40 -22.90 -2.91 -2.86
N ASP A 41 -23.87 -3.12 -1.98
CA ASP A 41 -23.96 -4.33 -1.17
C ASP A 41 -24.37 -5.53 -2.03
N ASP A 42 -23.87 -6.71 -1.68
CA ASP A 42 -24.29 -7.98 -2.27
C ASP A 42 -24.38 -9.09 -1.19
N ALA A 43 -24.58 -10.32 -1.61
CA ALA A 43 -24.71 -11.45 -0.68
C ALA A 43 -23.47 -11.71 0.19
N GLN A 44 -22.30 -11.23 -0.21
CA GLN A 44 -21.03 -11.49 0.46
C GLN A 44 -20.44 -10.24 1.10
N ILE A 45 -20.65 -9.04 0.53
CA ILE A 45 -20.07 -7.80 1.01
C ILE A 45 -21.16 -6.78 1.39
N THR A 46 -20.98 -6.17 2.56
CA THR A 46 -21.77 -5.02 3.03
C THR A 46 -20.86 -3.84 3.28
N TYR A 47 -21.18 -2.68 2.72
CA TYR A 47 -20.44 -1.45 2.93
C TYR A 47 -21.03 -0.61 4.06
N TYR A 48 -20.14 -0.11 4.91
CA TYR A 48 -20.48 0.77 6.02
C TYR A 48 -19.83 2.13 5.80
N LYS A 49 -20.64 3.19 5.87
CA LYS A 49 -20.15 4.57 5.80
C LYS A 49 -19.59 4.99 7.14
N GLY A 50 -18.32 5.40 7.17
CA GLY A 50 -17.65 5.87 8.40
C GLY A 50 -16.27 6.44 8.12
N ASP A 51 -15.74 7.14 9.10
CA ASP A 51 -14.41 7.74 9.08
C ASP A 51 -13.60 7.22 10.28
N VAL A 52 -12.42 6.67 10.05
CA VAL A 52 -11.55 6.16 11.12
C VAL A 52 -11.19 7.23 12.15
N THR A 53 -11.25 8.52 11.78
CA THR A 53 -11.02 9.64 12.69
C THR A 53 -12.19 9.91 13.63
N GLN A 54 -13.34 9.27 13.40
CA GLN A 54 -14.60 9.46 14.14
C GLN A 54 -15.02 8.14 14.79
N PRO A 55 -14.65 7.86 16.06
CA PRO A 55 -14.91 6.57 16.72
C PRO A 55 -16.37 6.12 16.68
N ALA A 56 -17.31 7.05 16.85
CA ALA A 56 -18.75 6.73 16.84
C ALA A 56 -19.22 6.20 15.48
N SER A 57 -18.57 6.59 14.37
CA SER A 57 -18.93 6.10 13.02
C SER A 57 -18.49 4.66 12.76
N LEU A 58 -17.64 4.10 13.62
CA LEU A 58 -17.11 2.74 13.50
C LEU A 58 -17.99 1.68 14.17
N GLU A 59 -18.89 2.06 15.09
CA GLU A 59 -19.71 1.13 15.84
C GLU A 59 -20.52 0.18 14.96
N GLY A 60 -21.10 0.69 13.87
CA GLY A 60 -21.93 -0.11 12.98
C GLY A 60 -21.17 -1.25 12.29
N ILE A 61 -19.94 -1.01 11.84
CA ILE A 61 -19.16 -2.04 11.12
C ILE A 61 -18.68 -3.16 12.07
N PHE A 62 -18.48 -2.87 13.36
CA PHE A 62 -18.08 -3.84 14.38
C PHE A 62 -19.26 -4.51 15.10
N SER A 63 -20.48 -3.98 14.99
CA SER A 63 -21.66 -4.51 15.66
C SER A 63 -22.00 -5.94 15.20
N GLY A 64 -22.33 -6.84 16.14
CA GLY A 64 -22.73 -8.21 15.85
C GLY A 64 -21.58 -9.09 15.30
N THR A 65 -20.36 -8.84 15.71
CA THR A 65 -19.18 -9.64 15.30
C THR A 65 -18.92 -10.84 16.19
N GLU A 66 -19.58 -10.94 17.34
CA GLU A 66 -19.31 -11.93 18.40
C GLU A 66 -19.55 -13.39 17.99
N CYS A 67 -20.40 -13.61 16.97
CA CYS A 67 -20.72 -14.94 16.45
C CYS A 67 -19.78 -15.40 15.32
N ASN A 68 -18.78 -14.59 14.97
CA ASN A 68 -17.88 -14.82 13.83
C ASN A 68 -16.41 -14.88 14.27
N GLU A 69 -15.59 -15.54 13.45
CA GLU A 69 -14.15 -15.34 13.51
C GLU A 69 -13.82 -14.04 12.75
N THR A 70 -13.80 -12.92 13.47
CA THR A 70 -13.61 -11.60 12.87
C THR A 70 -12.14 -11.27 12.70
N ILE A 71 -11.74 -10.96 11.46
CA ILE A 71 -10.40 -10.50 11.10
C ILE A 71 -10.53 -9.08 10.54
N VAL A 72 -9.75 -8.15 11.07
CA VAL A 72 -9.70 -6.78 10.59
C VAL A 72 -8.44 -6.58 9.74
N ILE A 73 -8.57 -6.06 8.51
CA ILE A 73 -7.44 -5.58 7.73
C ILE A 73 -7.56 -4.06 7.65
N HIS A 74 -6.70 -3.37 8.39
CA HIS A 74 -6.71 -1.92 8.46
C HIS A 74 -5.80 -1.33 7.39
N ALA A 75 -6.40 -0.97 6.25
CA ALA A 75 -5.71 -0.37 5.10
C ALA A 75 -6.11 1.10 4.86
N ALA A 76 -7.02 1.66 5.68
CA ALA A 76 -7.33 3.09 5.63
C ALA A 76 -6.13 3.92 6.08
N GLY A 77 -5.86 4.99 5.36
CA GLY A 77 -4.78 5.93 5.67
C GLY A 77 -4.55 6.89 4.52
N ILE A 78 -3.91 8.00 4.84
CA ILE A 78 -3.54 9.03 3.86
C ILE A 78 -2.05 8.87 3.54
N VAL A 79 -1.74 8.72 2.25
CA VAL A 79 -0.36 8.82 1.73
C VAL A 79 -0.10 10.27 1.36
N SER A 80 0.93 10.87 1.95
CA SER A 80 1.30 12.25 1.69
C SER A 80 2.76 12.35 1.29
N ILE A 81 3.03 13.16 0.27
CA ILE A 81 4.37 13.53 -0.18
C ILE A 81 4.75 14.96 0.29
N SER A 82 3.99 15.54 1.24
CA SER A 82 4.27 16.85 1.84
C SER A 82 5.31 16.74 2.94
N ASP A 83 6.07 17.82 3.15
CA ASP A 83 7.15 17.86 4.15
C ASP A 83 6.63 17.95 5.60
N GLY A 84 5.43 18.48 5.82
CA GLY A 84 4.86 18.71 7.15
C GLY A 84 3.72 17.74 7.52
N VAL A 85 3.67 17.33 8.79
CA VAL A 85 2.54 16.57 9.34
C VAL A 85 1.34 17.52 9.46
N THR A 86 0.32 17.29 8.62
CA THR A 86 -0.94 18.04 8.72
C THR A 86 -1.85 17.40 9.77
N PRO A 87 -2.76 18.19 10.41
CA PRO A 87 -3.74 17.63 11.34
C PRO A 87 -4.55 16.47 10.76
N MET A 88 -4.94 16.56 9.48
CA MET A 88 -5.68 15.51 8.80
C MET A 88 -4.84 14.23 8.61
N LEU A 89 -3.57 14.36 8.23
CA LEU A 89 -2.65 13.23 8.08
C LEU A 89 -2.47 12.50 9.41
N TYR A 90 -2.26 13.25 10.50
CA TYR A 90 -2.11 12.69 11.84
C TYR A 90 -3.39 12.02 12.31
N ALA A 91 -4.52 12.71 12.20
CA ALA A 91 -5.82 12.16 12.60
C ALA A 91 -6.16 10.85 11.87
N ALA A 92 -5.93 10.80 10.54
CA ALA A 92 -6.25 9.60 9.78
C ALA A 92 -5.28 8.44 10.08
N ASN A 93 -3.96 8.70 10.10
CA ASN A 93 -2.97 7.62 10.19
C ASN A 93 -2.69 7.18 11.62
N VAL A 94 -2.69 8.10 12.58
CA VAL A 94 -2.37 7.78 13.98
C VAL A 94 -3.63 7.58 14.81
N GLU A 95 -4.47 8.61 14.93
CA GLU A 95 -5.67 8.51 15.75
C GLU A 95 -6.68 7.51 15.16
N GLY A 96 -6.81 7.47 13.81
CA GLY A 96 -7.62 6.48 13.13
C GLY A 96 -7.18 5.05 13.42
N THR A 97 -5.87 4.79 13.43
CA THR A 97 -5.33 3.47 13.80
C THR A 97 -5.60 3.14 15.27
N ARG A 98 -5.44 4.11 16.20
CA ARG A 98 -5.78 3.94 17.61
C ARG A 98 -7.27 3.63 17.81
N ASN A 99 -8.15 4.29 17.05
CA ASN A 99 -9.58 4.01 17.07
C ASN A 99 -9.92 2.59 16.61
N ILE A 100 -9.25 2.11 15.55
CA ILE A 100 -9.42 0.72 15.08
C ILE A 100 -8.89 -0.28 16.11
N ILE A 101 -7.75 -0.03 16.74
CA ILE A 101 -7.24 -0.86 17.84
C ILE A 101 -8.28 -0.96 18.96
N ALA A 102 -8.81 0.18 19.41
CA ALA A 102 -9.82 0.23 20.47
C ALA A 102 -11.09 -0.57 20.12
N GLN A 103 -11.54 -0.48 18.86
CA GLN A 103 -12.67 -1.29 18.39
C GLN A 103 -12.34 -2.79 18.35
N CYS A 104 -11.13 -3.16 17.91
CA CYS A 104 -10.69 -4.55 17.91
C CYS A 104 -10.65 -5.13 19.34
N GLU A 105 -10.07 -4.40 20.30
CA GLU A 105 -10.00 -4.79 21.71
C GLU A 105 -11.43 -4.91 22.32
N ARG A 106 -12.29 -3.92 22.07
CA ARG A 106 -13.67 -3.87 22.59
C ARG A 106 -14.55 -5.02 22.09
N HIS A 107 -14.43 -5.38 20.81
CA HIS A 107 -15.26 -6.39 20.16
C HIS A 107 -14.63 -7.78 20.11
N GLY A 108 -13.48 -8.00 20.76
CA GLY A 108 -12.80 -9.29 20.81
C GLY A 108 -12.46 -9.82 19.43
N VAL A 109 -11.95 -8.95 18.56
CA VAL A 109 -11.54 -9.32 17.18
C VAL A 109 -10.46 -10.39 17.25
N LYS A 110 -10.60 -11.46 16.46
CA LYS A 110 -9.65 -12.57 16.43
C LYS A 110 -8.25 -12.14 15.99
N ARG A 111 -8.17 -11.24 15.00
CA ARG A 111 -6.89 -10.75 14.49
C ARG A 111 -7.02 -9.39 13.81
N LEU A 112 -6.04 -8.52 14.06
CA LEU A 112 -5.82 -7.28 13.34
C LEU A 112 -4.60 -7.41 12.42
N VAL A 113 -4.75 -7.16 11.13
CA VAL A 113 -3.64 -6.94 10.19
C VAL A 113 -3.57 -5.46 9.89
N TYR A 114 -2.49 -4.82 10.31
CA TYR A 114 -2.27 -3.39 10.04
C TYR A 114 -1.36 -3.21 8.82
N VAL A 115 -1.84 -2.43 7.87
CA VAL A 115 -1.06 -2.05 6.69
C VAL A 115 -0.28 -0.77 7.00
N SER A 116 0.99 -0.95 7.36
CA SER A 116 1.95 0.13 7.56
C SER A 116 2.61 0.54 6.23
N SER A 117 3.91 0.77 6.23
CA SER A 117 4.74 1.09 5.06
C SER A 117 6.21 0.82 5.40
N VAL A 118 7.03 0.50 4.42
CA VAL A 118 8.51 0.48 4.60
C VAL A 118 9.06 1.83 5.05
N HIS A 119 8.40 2.94 4.76
CA HIS A 119 8.78 4.26 5.26
C HIS A 119 8.71 4.42 6.79
N ALA A 120 8.00 3.53 7.49
CA ALA A 120 7.99 3.52 8.95
C ALA A 120 9.28 2.93 9.54
N ILE A 121 10.07 2.20 8.75
CA ILE A 121 11.31 1.54 9.16
C ILE A 121 12.45 2.56 9.05
N PRO A 122 13.30 2.71 10.08
CA PRO A 122 14.46 3.60 10.02
C PRO A 122 15.38 3.21 8.85
N GLU A 123 15.87 4.21 8.12
CA GLU A 123 16.87 4.00 7.08
C GLU A 123 18.17 3.51 7.75
N SER A 124 18.76 2.45 7.22
CA SER A 124 20.09 2.00 7.57
C SER A 124 21.15 2.63 6.65
N ASP A 125 22.44 2.43 6.95
CA ASP A 125 23.55 2.92 6.13
C ASP A 125 23.33 2.65 4.63
N GLU A 126 23.78 3.58 3.78
CA GLU A 126 23.48 3.72 2.34
C GLU A 126 23.60 2.44 1.47
N LYS A 127 24.10 1.33 1.99
CA LYS A 127 24.32 0.07 1.23
C LYS A 127 23.75 -1.17 1.91
N ALA A 128 23.19 -1.07 3.09
CA ALA A 128 22.64 -2.23 3.79
C ALA A 128 21.20 -2.51 3.32
N THR A 129 20.88 -3.79 3.18
CA THR A 129 19.48 -4.21 2.95
C THR A 129 18.69 -3.98 4.22
N ILE A 130 17.58 -3.26 4.12
CA ILE A 130 16.70 -2.92 5.24
C ILE A 130 15.80 -4.13 5.53
N SER A 131 15.80 -4.56 6.79
CA SER A 131 14.97 -5.64 7.31
C SER A 131 13.96 -5.12 8.33
N GLU A 132 13.08 -5.98 8.79
CA GLU A 132 12.11 -5.65 9.83
C GLU A 132 12.81 -5.26 11.13
N THR A 133 12.20 -4.33 11.87
CA THR A 133 12.55 -3.92 13.23
C THR A 133 11.36 -4.16 14.16
N ASP A 134 11.60 -4.22 15.44
CA ASP A 134 10.60 -4.37 16.51
C ASP A 134 10.31 -3.06 17.24
N HIS A 135 11.02 -1.98 16.89
CA HIS A 135 10.83 -0.67 17.49
C HIS A 135 10.68 0.43 16.45
N PHE A 136 9.63 1.23 16.58
CA PHE A 136 9.28 2.31 15.65
C PHE A 136 9.13 3.63 16.39
N SER A 137 9.83 4.66 15.92
CA SER A 137 9.78 6.01 16.48
C SER A 137 9.67 7.05 15.37
N PRO A 138 8.79 8.06 15.51
CA PRO A 138 8.71 9.19 14.58
C PRO A 138 10.01 9.96 14.41
N GLU A 139 10.90 9.94 15.43
CA GLU A 139 12.18 10.62 15.43
C GLU A 139 13.23 9.90 14.57
N SER A 140 13.05 8.61 14.36
CA SER A 140 14.02 7.77 13.61
C SER A 140 13.78 7.75 12.10
N VAL A 141 12.74 8.41 11.62
CA VAL A 141 12.35 8.41 10.19
C VAL A 141 12.15 9.82 9.65
N ASN A 142 12.30 9.97 8.34
CA ASN A 142 12.20 11.24 7.64
C ASN A 142 10.88 11.38 6.87
N GLY A 143 10.25 12.56 6.95
CA GLY A 143 9.02 12.88 6.25
C GLY A 143 7.76 12.66 7.08
N ALA A 144 6.74 13.48 6.80
CA ALA A 144 5.50 13.53 7.58
C ALA A 144 4.74 12.20 7.55
N TYR A 145 4.64 11.59 6.38
CA TYR A 145 3.99 10.29 6.21
C TYR A 145 4.71 9.18 7.00
N ALA A 146 6.03 9.10 6.87
CA ALA A 146 6.86 8.13 7.57
C ALA A 146 6.68 8.22 9.09
N LYS A 147 6.71 9.42 9.65
CA LYS A 147 6.51 9.69 11.08
C LYS A 147 5.17 9.19 11.58
N THR A 148 4.08 9.49 10.85
CA THR A 148 2.74 9.00 11.23
C THR A 148 2.61 7.49 11.12
N LYS A 149 3.26 6.87 10.13
CA LYS A 149 3.27 5.41 10.00
C LYS A 149 4.11 4.72 11.08
N ALA A 150 5.26 5.29 11.46
CA ALA A 150 6.07 4.78 12.56
C ALA A 150 5.30 4.81 13.88
N GLU A 151 4.68 5.96 14.23
CA GLU A 151 3.89 6.09 15.45
C GLU A 151 2.69 5.13 15.49
N ALA A 152 1.96 5.00 14.39
CA ALA A 152 0.84 4.08 14.28
C ALA A 152 1.29 2.61 14.35
N THR A 153 2.43 2.27 13.77
CA THR A 153 3.01 0.91 13.86
C THR A 153 3.35 0.57 15.30
N GLN A 154 4.02 1.47 16.01
CA GLN A 154 4.34 1.26 17.43
C GLN A 154 3.06 1.05 18.26
N ALA A 155 2.01 1.85 18.02
CA ALA A 155 0.73 1.68 18.73
C ALA A 155 0.09 0.31 18.50
N VAL A 156 0.22 -0.29 17.31
CA VAL A 156 -0.25 -1.64 17.00
C VAL A 156 0.59 -2.69 17.73
N LEU A 157 1.93 -2.55 17.73
CA LEU A 157 2.83 -3.47 18.45
C LEU A 157 2.59 -3.40 19.96
N ASP A 158 2.37 -2.21 20.52
CA ASP A 158 2.02 -2.03 21.92
C ASP A 158 0.68 -2.70 22.26
N ALA A 159 -0.30 -2.66 21.35
CA ALA A 159 -1.56 -3.39 21.53
C ALA A 159 -1.36 -4.91 21.46
N ALA A 160 -0.47 -5.38 20.60
CA ALA A 160 -0.08 -6.80 20.57
C ALA A 160 0.57 -7.24 21.88
N CYS A 161 1.45 -6.43 22.45
CA CYS A 161 2.04 -6.68 23.79
C CYS A 161 0.98 -6.72 24.91
N ARG A 162 -0.15 -6.01 24.74
CA ARG A 162 -1.28 -6.07 25.70
C ARG A 162 -2.23 -7.26 25.48
N GLY A 163 -2.03 -8.05 24.41
CA GLY A 163 -2.78 -9.28 24.15
C GLY A 163 -3.71 -9.24 22.93
N LEU A 164 -3.75 -8.13 22.17
CA LEU A 164 -4.43 -8.14 20.87
C LEU A 164 -3.62 -9.00 19.89
N ASP A 165 -4.25 -9.98 19.23
CA ASP A 165 -3.58 -10.68 18.13
C ASP A 165 -3.46 -9.71 16.93
N ALA A 166 -2.29 -9.08 16.78
CA ALA A 166 -2.04 -8.10 15.74
C ALA A 166 -0.75 -8.40 14.97
N VAL A 167 -0.81 -8.23 13.65
CA VAL A 167 0.29 -8.41 12.71
C VAL A 167 0.45 -7.16 11.88
N VAL A 168 1.68 -6.74 11.63
CA VAL A 168 1.97 -5.57 10.81
C VAL A 168 2.57 -6.00 9.47
N VAL A 169 2.10 -5.42 8.38
CA VAL A 169 2.72 -5.57 7.07
C VAL A 169 3.27 -4.22 6.60
N HIS A 170 4.45 -4.23 6.03
CA HIS A 170 5.16 -3.06 5.51
C HIS A 170 5.32 -3.17 3.98
N PRO A 171 4.34 -2.75 3.18
CA PRO A 171 4.50 -2.71 1.73
C PRO A 171 5.55 -1.67 1.32
N SER A 172 6.31 -1.98 0.27
CA SER A 172 7.10 -1.00 -0.47
C SER A 172 6.22 -0.21 -1.45
N GLY A 173 6.77 0.38 -2.50
CA GLY A 173 6.02 1.18 -3.47
C GLY A 173 5.00 0.38 -4.24
N ILE A 174 3.74 0.41 -3.84
CA ILE A 174 2.67 -0.37 -4.48
C ILE A 174 2.37 0.20 -5.86
N ILE A 175 2.46 -0.65 -6.88
CA ILE A 175 1.97 -0.39 -8.24
C ILE A 175 1.12 -1.56 -8.71
N GLY A 176 0.44 -1.42 -9.84
CA GLY A 176 -0.36 -2.54 -10.39
C GLY A 176 -1.69 -2.09 -10.98
N PRO A 177 -2.47 -3.05 -11.50
CA PRO A 177 -3.80 -2.81 -12.03
C PRO A 177 -4.80 -2.39 -10.93
N TYR A 178 -6.04 -2.11 -11.32
CA TYR A 178 -7.21 -1.80 -10.48
C TYR A 178 -7.19 -0.42 -9.81
N ASN A 179 -6.30 0.50 -10.25
CA ASN A 179 -6.29 1.88 -9.81
C ASN A 179 -6.25 2.83 -11.02
N ARG A 180 -7.16 3.82 -11.03
CA ARG A 180 -7.21 4.86 -12.06
C ARG A 180 -7.01 6.23 -11.40
N GLY A 181 -5.75 6.56 -11.05
CA GLY A 181 -5.41 7.96 -10.80
C GLY A 181 -5.09 8.40 -9.37
N SER A 182 -5.12 7.53 -8.34
CA SER A 182 -4.69 7.91 -6.98
C SER A 182 -3.23 7.59 -6.68
N ASN A 183 -2.58 6.74 -7.49
CA ASN A 183 -1.20 6.29 -7.30
C ASN A 183 -0.25 7.06 -8.22
N HIS A 184 0.77 7.72 -7.66
CA HIS A 184 1.71 8.56 -8.42
C HIS A 184 2.50 7.79 -9.48
N ILE A 185 2.87 6.53 -9.23
CA ILE A 185 3.64 5.73 -10.18
C ILE A 185 2.73 5.24 -11.32
N VAL A 186 1.48 4.87 -10.99
CA VAL A 186 0.49 4.54 -12.02
C VAL A 186 0.21 5.76 -12.90
N GLN A 187 0.14 6.98 -12.32
CA GLN A 187 0.03 8.23 -13.08
C GLN A 187 1.24 8.47 -13.98
N LEU A 188 2.46 8.18 -13.51
CA LEU A 188 3.67 8.31 -14.33
C LEU A 188 3.61 7.37 -15.54
N ILE A 189 3.16 6.13 -15.34
CA ILE A 189 2.94 5.16 -16.43
C ILE A 189 1.88 5.70 -17.41
N ASP A 190 0.75 6.20 -16.89
CA ASP A 190 -0.35 6.75 -17.72
C ASP A 190 0.12 7.96 -18.55
N MET A 191 0.93 8.84 -17.95
CA MET A 191 1.52 9.98 -18.68
C MET A 191 2.51 9.54 -19.75
N ASP A 192 3.28 8.47 -19.51
CA ASP A 192 4.22 7.96 -20.51
C ASP A 192 3.47 7.33 -21.70
N ILE A 193 2.48 6.48 -21.45
CA ILE A 193 1.68 5.85 -22.52
C ILE A 193 0.82 6.87 -23.31
N SER A 194 0.42 7.97 -22.66
CA SER A 194 -0.32 9.06 -23.30
C SER A 194 0.57 10.10 -23.97
N GLY A 195 1.91 9.91 -23.96
CA GLY A 195 2.88 10.83 -24.56
C GLY A 195 3.07 12.16 -23.82
N LYS A 196 2.50 12.30 -22.63
CA LYS A 196 2.55 13.53 -21.80
C LYS A 196 3.77 13.62 -20.91
N LEU A 197 4.51 12.52 -20.70
CA LEU A 197 5.71 12.51 -19.88
C LEU A 197 6.89 13.08 -20.67
N PRO A 198 7.47 14.22 -20.28
CA PRO A 198 8.58 14.83 -21.02
C PRO A 198 9.91 14.12 -20.78
N ALA A 199 10.17 13.69 -19.53
CA ALA A 199 11.40 13.02 -19.12
C ALA A 199 11.18 12.24 -17.82
N GLY A 200 12.01 11.23 -17.57
CA GLY A 200 12.15 10.60 -16.27
C GLY A 200 13.23 11.27 -15.40
N VAL A 201 13.51 10.68 -14.25
CA VAL A 201 14.58 11.10 -13.33
C VAL A 201 15.49 9.91 -13.05
N VAL A 202 16.79 10.15 -12.87
CA VAL A 202 17.76 9.11 -12.46
C VAL A 202 17.51 8.79 -10.98
N GLY A 203 17.28 7.53 -10.70
CA GLY A 203 17.00 6.98 -9.38
C GLY A 203 16.02 5.82 -9.51
N GLY A 204 15.56 5.31 -8.38
CA GLY A 204 14.65 4.17 -8.34
C GLY A 204 14.03 4.01 -6.97
N TYR A 205 13.22 2.99 -6.85
CA TYR A 205 12.54 2.63 -5.62
C TYR A 205 12.27 1.12 -5.62
N ASP A 206 12.04 0.54 -4.46
CA ASP A 206 11.48 -0.81 -4.40
C ASP A 206 9.98 -0.75 -4.73
N PHE A 207 9.60 -1.36 -5.83
CA PHE A 207 8.20 -1.45 -6.25
C PHE A 207 7.67 -2.86 -6.12
N VAL A 208 6.40 -2.98 -5.76
CA VAL A 208 5.71 -4.25 -5.57
C VAL A 208 4.32 -4.22 -6.19
N ASP A 209 3.87 -5.38 -6.72
CA ASP A 209 2.51 -5.51 -7.26
C ASP A 209 1.46 -5.49 -6.16
N VAL A 210 0.40 -4.73 -6.35
CA VAL A 210 -0.74 -4.62 -5.43
C VAL A 210 -1.39 -5.98 -5.13
N ARG A 211 -1.38 -6.90 -6.09
CA ARG A 211 -1.93 -8.26 -5.94
C ARG A 211 -1.08 -9.11 -5.00
N ASP A 212 0.25 -8.94 -5.05
CA ASP A 212 1.16 -9.66 -4.17
C ASP A 212 1.10 -9.11 -2.74
N VAL A 213 0.97 -7.79 -2.59
CA VAL A 213 0.71 -7.17 -1.28
C VAL A 213 -0.63 -7.64 -0.72
N ALA A 214 -1.69 -7.69 -1.53
CA ALA A 214 -3.00 -8.18 -1.12
C ALA A 214 -2.93 -9.64 -0.62
N LYS A 215 -2.25 -10.52 -1.37
CA LYS A 215 -1.98 -11.90 -0.92
C LYS A 215 -1.16 -11.94 0.37
N GLY A 216 -0.12 -11.09 0.47
CA GLY A 216 0.70 -10.97 1.68
C GLY A 216 -0.14 -10.58 2.90
N CYS A 217 -1.08 -9.64 2.77
CA CYS A 217 -2.01 -9.26 3.84
C CYS A 217 -2.91 -10.43 4.24
N LEU A 218 -3.45 -11.19 3.27
CA LEU A 218 -4.29 -12.37 3.55
C LEU A 218 -3.49 -13.48 4.20
N LYS A 219 -2.25 -13.72 3.76
CA LYS A 219 -1.35 -14.68 4.40
C LYS A 219 -0.94 -14.25 5.82
N ALA A 220 -0.70 -12.96 6.05
CA ALA A 220 -0.47 -12.43 7.39
C ALA A 220 -1.71 -12.62 8.30
N ALA A 221 -2.92 -12.47 7.74
CA ALA A 221 -4.16 -12.74 8.46
C ALA A 221 -4.32 -14.22 8.86
N GLU A 222 -3.85 -15.14 8.02
CA GLU A 222 -3.98 -16.60 8.24
C GLU A 222 -2.89 -17.16 9.16
N GLN A 223 -1.63 -16.80 8.93
CA GLN A 223 -0.47 -17.49 9.51
C GLN A 223 0.62 -16.57 10.06
N GLY A 224 0.42 -15.23 9.98
CA GLY A 224 1.35 -14.27 10.60
C GLY A 224 1.44 -14.46 12.11
N ARG A 225 2.62 -14.29 12.69
CA ARG A 225 2.80 -14.35 14.15
C ARG A 225 2.38 -13.03 14.78
N SER A 226 1.62 -13.09 15.88
CA SER A 226 1.20 -11.91 16.63
C SER A 226 2.41 -11.11 17.13
N GLY A 227 2.35 -9.79 17.03
CA GLY A 227 3.43 -8.87 17.38
C GLY A 227 4.56 -8.77 16.34
N GLU A 228 4.44 -9.45 15.21
CA GLU A 228 5.49 -9.47 14.19
C GLU A 228 5.21 -8.52 13.03
N CYS A 229 6.29 -8.03 12.45
CA CYS A 229 6.31 -7.22 11.23
C CYS A 229 6.77 -8.04 10.03
N TYR A 230 6.19 -7.78 8.86
CA TYR A 230 6.55 -8.42 7.59
C TYR A 230 6.69 -7.38 6.48
N ILE A 231 7.87 -7.28 5.90
CA ILE A 231 8.10 -6.44 4.72
C ILE A 231 7.54 -7.17 3.49
N LEU A 232 6.68 -6.46 2.75
CA LEU A 232 6.10 -6.92 1.49
C LEU A 232 6.69 -6.10 0.34
N SER A 233 7.93 -6.38 0.01
CA SER A 233 8.70 -5.74 -1.07
C SER A 233 8.90 -6.68 -2.25
N ASN A 234 9.52 -6.20 -3.31
CA ASN A 234 9.95 -7.04 -4.42
C ASN A 234 11.44 -6.80 -4.67
N ARG A 235 11.78 -5.78 -5.45
CA ARG A 235 13.16 -5.38 -5.68
C ARG A 235 13.28 -3.90 -6.03
N TYR A 236 14.47 -3.37 -5.84
CA TYR A 236 14.79 -2.05 -6.35
C TYR A 236 14.66 -2.02 -7.88
N PHE A 237 13.91 -1.05 -8.37
CA PHE A 237 13.60 -0.88 -9.79
C PHE A 237 13.80 0.58 -10.18
N THR A 238 14.68 0.84 -11.14
CA THR A 238 14.96 2.21 -11.55
C THR A 238 13.82 2.79 -12.38
N VAL A 239 13.63 4.11 -12.31
CA VAL A 239 12.68 4.82 -13.19
C VAL A 239 13.00 4.55 -14.66
N ARG A 240 14.30 4.42 -15.00
CA ARG A 240 14.73 4.06 -16.37
C ARG A 240 14.25 2.67 -16.77
N GLU A 241 14.38 1.67 -15.89
CA GLU A 241 13.86 0.31 -16.15
C GLU A 241 12.34 0.31 -16.33
N LEU A 242 11.64 1.07 -15.50
CA LEU A 242 10.18 1.22 -15.59
C LEU A 242 9.77 1.78 -16.95
N LEU A 243 10.34 2.92 -17.36
CA LEU A 243 10.04 3.54 -18.64
C LEU A 243 10.43 2.66 -19.83
N GLU A 244 11.51 1.89 -19.70
CA GLU A 244 11.91 0.93 -20.73
C GLU A 244 10.92 -0.24 -20.84
N CYS A 245 10.36 -0.71 -19.70
CA CYS A 245 9.28 -1.71 -19.71
C CYS A 245 8.02 -1.16 -20.37
N VAL A 246 7.61 0.08 -20.05
CA VAL A 246 6.48 0.74 -20.73
C VAL A 246 6.74 0.79 -22.23
N ARG A 247 7.92 1.27 -22.66
CA ARG A 247 8.30 1.34 -24.07
C ARG A 247 8.25 -0.02 -24.78
N LYS A 248 8.72 -1.09 -24.13
CA LYS A 248 8.66 -2.44 -24.70
C LYS A 248 7.23 -2.95 -24.86
N THR A 249 6.33 -2.56 -23.97
CA THR A 249 4.93 -3.01 -23.99
C THR A 249 4.10 -2.23 -25.02
N VAL A 250 4.29 -0.91 -25.14
CA VAL A 250 3.42 -0.06 -25.97
C VAL A 250 4.10 0.54 -27.20
N GLY A 251 5.42 0.37 -27.32
CA GLY A 251 6.22 1.06 -28.34
C GLY A 251 6.60 2.48 -27.90
N GLY A 252 7.10 3.26 -28.83
CA GLY A 252 7.46 4.66 -28.62
C GLY A 252 8.96 4.92 -28.48
N SER A 253 9.33 6.19 -28.27
CA SER A 253 10.71 6.62 -28.15
C SER A 253 11.28 6.41 -26.75
N ARG A 254 12.59 6.18 -26.65
CA ARG A 254 13.28 6.11 -25.36
C ARG A 254 13.25 7.47 -24.67
N LYS A 255 12.80 7.47 -23.40
CA LYS A 255 12.78 8.69 -22.59
C LYS A 255 14.15 8.99 -21.99
N ILE A 256 14.48 10.26 -21.92
CA ILE A 256 15.68 10.75 -21.23
C ILE A 256 15.38 10.78 -19.73
N CYS A 257 16.32 10.32 -18.90
CA CYS A 257 16.25 10.50 -17.46
C CYS A 257 17.20 11.61 -17.05
N LEU A 258 16.65 12.65 -16.43
CA LEU A 258 17.40 13.81 -15.95
C LEU A 258 18.23 13.43 -14.72
N PRO A 259 19.47 13.91 -14.61
CA PRO A 259 20.25 13.80 -13.37
C PRO A 259 19.51 14.43 -12.20
N MET A 260 19.66 13.86 -10.98
CA MET A 260 18.95 14.29 -9.78
C MET A 260 19.13 15.78 -9.46
N GLY A 261 20.35 16.32 -9.62
CA GLY A 261 20.62 17.75 -9.39
C GLY A 261 19.81 18.67 -10.31
N LEU A 262 19.69 18.28 -11.58
CA LEU A 262 18.88 19.03 -12.55
C LEU A 262 17.39 18.90 -12.24
N ALA A 263 16.92 17.70 -11.92
CA ALA A 263 15.53 17.47 -11.53
C ALA A 263 15.13 18.33 -10.31
N ARG A 264 15.98 18.40 -9.27
CA ARG A 264 15.77 19.24 -8.09
C ARG A 264 15.68 20.73 -8.44
N ALA A 265 16.48 21.22 -9.36
CA ALA A 265 16.46 22.63 -9.80
C ALA A 265 15.13 23.01 -10.48
N PHE A 266 14.46 22.06 -11.15
CA PHE A 266 13.18 22.30 -11.82
C PHE A 266 11.96 22.07 -10.94
N VAL A 267 12.09 21.52 -9.73
CA VAL A 267 10.95 21.30 -8.81
C VAL A 267 10.08 22.56 -8.63
N PRO A 268 10.62 23.74 -8.32
CA PRO A 268 9.78 24.94 -8.11
C PRO A 268 8.94 25.29 -9.34
N PHE A 269 9.49 25.07 -10.53
CA PHE A 269 8.77 25.29 -11.79
C PHE A 269 7.62 24.29 -11.96
N PHE A 270 7.84 23.01 -11.70
CA PHE A 270 6.79 21.98 -11.79
C PHE A 270 5.72 22.16 -10.72
N GLU A 271 6.06 22.58 -9.51
CA GLU A 271 5.11 22.89 -8.45
C GLU A 271 4.25 24.12 -8.82
N TRP A 272 4.87 25.16 -9.38
CA TRP A 272 4.15 26.33 -9.89
C TRP A 272 3.21 25.95 -11.04
N LEU A 273 3.69 25.18 -12.02
CA LEU A 273 2.88 24.72 -13.15
C LEU A 273 1.68 23.89 -12.67
N ALA A 274 1.90 22.98 -11.73
CA ALA A 274 0.85 22.14 -11.14
C ALA A 274 -0.22 22.98 -10.43
N LYS A 275 0.18 24.07 -9.74
CA LYS A 275 -0.77 25.03 -9.14
C LYS A 275 -1.60 25.76 -10.18
N VAL A 276 -0.99 26.20 -11.28
CA VAL A 276 -1.67 26.91 -12.36
C VAL A 276 -2.62 26.00 -13.14
N THR A 277 -2.21 24.73 -13.36
CA THR A 277 -3.01 23.74 -14.11
C THR A 277 -3.98 22.97 -13.22
N HIS A 278 -4.02 23.23 -11.90
CA HIS A 278 -4.81 22.49 -10.92
C HIS A 278 -4.55 20.96 -10.96
N THR A 279 -3.30 20.57 -11.28
CA THR A 279 -2.87 19.17 -11.33
C THR A 279 -1.97 18.86 -10.13
N ARG A 280 -1.80 17.57 -9.83
CA ARG A 280 -0.82 17.16 -8.80
C ARG A 280 0.58 17.17 -9.39
N PRO A 281 1.59 17.79 -8.72
CA PRO A 281 2.96 17.76 -9.22
C PRO A 281 3.51 16.32 -9.15
N LEU A 282 4.09 15.85 -10.25
CA LEU A 282 4.76 14.54 -10.29
C LEU A 282 6.10 14.53 -9.56
N PHE A 283 6.79 15.66 -9.59
CA PHE A 283 8.11 15.85 -9.02
C PHE A 283 8.02 16.85 -7.88
N THR A 284 8.04 16.36 -6.64
CA THR A 284 8.19 17.16 -5.42
C THR A 284 9.59 16.91 -4.83
N ARG A 285 10.04 17.78 -3.92
CA ARG A 285 11.31 17.59 -3.22
C ARG A 285 11.33 16.24 -2.49
N TYR A 286 10.23 15.90 -1.81
CA TYR A 286 10.08 14.63 -1.10
C TYR A 286 10.14 13.42 -2.06
N ALA A 287 9.39 13.43 -3.16
CA ALA A 287 9.42 12.34 -4.15
C ALA A 287 10.84 12.13 -4.73
N LEU A 288 11.57 13.22 -4.98
CA LEU A 288 12.96 13.13 -5.46
C LEU A 288 13.92 12.64 -4.36
N SER A 289 13.71 12.99 -3.09
CA SER A 289 14.52 12.45 -1.99
C SER A 289 14.29 10.96 -1.79
N THR A 290 13.05 10.51 -1.85
CA THR A 290 12.68 9.09 -1.78
C THR A 290 13.36 8.26 -2.90
N ILE A 291 13.32 8.74 -4.16
CA ILE A 291 13.98 8.06 -5.28
C ILE A 291 15.52 8.05 -5.15
N ALA A 292 16.09 8.94 -4.32
CA ALA A 292 17.53 9.07 -4.11
C ALA A 292 18.05 8.34 -2.85
N SER A 293 17.18 7.89 -1.95
CA SER A 293 17.55 7.20 -0.72
C SER A 293 17.83 5.70 -0.93
N ASN A 294 18.29 5.01 0.13
CA ASN A 294 18.49 3.56 0.10
C ASN A 294 17.13 2.87 0.23
N GLU A 295 16.68 2.26 -0.84
CA GLU A 295 15.37 1.61 -0.95
C GLU A 295 15.52 0.12 -1.28
N HIS A 296 16.48 -0.55 -0.63
CA HIS A 296 16.68 -1.99 -0.73
C HIS A 296 16.09 -2.69 0.48
N PHE A 297 14.93 -3.31 0.33
CA PHE A 297 14.21 -3.99 1.40
C PHE A 297 14.26 -5.51 1.22
N SER A 298 14.48 -6.24 2.34
CA SER A 298 14.37 -7.70 2.35
C SER A 298 12.94 -8.13 2.64
N HIS A 299 12.41 -9.04 1.83
CA HIS A 299 11.16 -9.75 2.11
C HIS A 299 11.40 -11.21 2.56
N ASP A 300 12.63 -11.56 2.94
CA ASP A 300 13.01 -12.94 3.28
C ASP A 300 12.17 -13.52 4.42
N LYS A 301 11.81 -12.71 5.42
CA LYS A 301 10.95 -13.13 6.52
C LYS A 301 9.54 -13.45 6.03
N ALA A 302 8.96 -12.58 5.22
CA ALA A 302 7.66 -12.82 4.61
C ALA A 302 7.70 -14.06 3.69
N ALA A 303 8.77 -14.27 2.95
CA ALA A 303 8.95 -15.46 2.11
C ALA A 303 8.98 -16.75 2.94
N ARG A 304 9.74 -16.77 4.04
CA ARG A 304 9.85 -17.96 4.91
C ARG A 304 8.58 -18.26 5.68
N GLU A 305 7.95 -17.24 6.27
CA GLU A 305 6.88 -17.43 7.24
C GLU A 305 5.48 -17.32 6.63
N LEU A 306 5.32 -16.56 5.55
CA LEU A 306 4.03 -16.38 4.86
C LEU A 306 3.97 -17.03 3.48
N GLY A 307 5.08 -17.61 3.00
CA GLY A 307 5.17 -18.11 1.64
C GLY A 307 5.05 -17.00 0.58
N TYR A 308 5.43 -15.76 0.96
CA TYR A 308 5.35 -14.60 0.08
C TYR A 308 6.30 -14.73 -1.11
N ARG A 309 5.78 -14.54 -2.31
CA ARG A 309 6.54 -14.61 -3.58
C ARG A 309 6.02 -13.54 -4.52
N PRO A 310 6.70 -12.39 -4.62
CA PRO A 310 6.29 -11.33 -5.52
C PRO A 310 6.57 -11.70 -6.98
N ARG A 311 5.68 -11.24 -7.87
CA ARG A 311 5.79 -11.46 -9.33
C ARG A 311 6.86 -10.58 -9.97
N ASP A 312 7.24 -10.89 -11.22
CA ASP A 312 8.14 -10.03 -11.99
C ASP A 312 7.47 -8.66 -12.23
N MET A 313 8.21 -7.60 -11.98
CA MET A 313 7.76 -6.22 -12.18
C MET A 313 7.40 -5.90 -13.63
N ARG A 314 7.96 -6.62 -14.59
CA ARG A 314 7.62 -6.45 -16.02
C ARG A 314 6.19 -6.87 -16.29
N GLU A 315 5.72 -7.94 -15.66
CA GLU A 315 4.33 -8.39 -15.72
C GLU A 315 3.41 -7.37 -15.05
N THR A 316 3.80 -6.89 -13.87
CA THR A 316 3.06 -5.83 -13.16
C THR A 316 2.86 -4.59 -14.03
N ILE A 317 3.92 -4.14 -14.73
CA ILE A 317 3.85 -2.97 -15.60
C ILE A 317 2.97 -3.25 -16.83
N ALA A 318 3.12 -4.43 -17.45
CA ALA A 318 2.30 -4.82 -18.60
C ALA A 318 0.81 -4.88 -18.24
N ASP A 319 0.48 -5.49 -17.10
CA ASP A 319 -0.88 -5.59 -16.58
C ASP A 319 -1.46 -4.23 -16.19
N THR A 320 -0.63 -3.36 -15.59
CA THR A 320 -1.03 -1.97 -15.29
C THR A 320 -1.42 -1.23 -16.56
N ILE A 321 -0.60 -1.36 -17.61
CA ILE A 321 -0.88 -0.74 -18.92
C ILE A 321 -2.15 -1.32 -19.54
N ALA A 322 -2.32 -2.64 -19.49
CA ALA A 322 -3.52 -3.30 -20.00
C ALA A 322 -4.78 -2.77 -19.30
N PHE A 323 -4.74 -2.65 -17.96
CA PHE A 323 -5.83 -2.10 -17.16
C PHE A 323 -6.12 -0.62 -17.51
N LEU A 324 -5.09 0.21 -17.64
CA LEU A 324 -5.24 1.63 -17.99
C LEU A 324 -5.88 1.82 -19.37
N ARG A 325 -5.64 0.89 -20.29
CA ARG A 325 -6.24 0.85 -21.63
C ARG A 325 -7.66 0.23 -21.66
N GLY A 326 -8.20 -0.15 -20.49
CA GLY A 326 -9.54 -0.71 -20.38
C GLY A 326 -9.61 -2.23 -20.56
N GLY A 327 -8.46 -2.93 -20.57
CA GLY A 327 -8.40 -4.39 -20.60
C GLY A 327 -8.79 -4.99 -19.23
N ASP A 328 -9.30 -6.21 -19.27
CA ASP A 328 -9.50 -7.03 -18.08
C ASP A 328 -8.18 -7.69 -17.69
N VAL A 329 -7.82 -7.58 -16.41
CA VAL A 329 -6.55 -8.10 -15.88
C VAL A 329 -6.87 -9.12 -14.78
N PRO A 330 -6.40 -10.38 -14.90
CA PRO A 330 -6.68 -11.39 -13.90
C PRO A 330 -5.92 -11.15 -12.60
N LEU A 331 -6.49 -11.61 -11.49
CA LEU A 331 -5.82 -11.57 -10.18
C LEU A 331 -4.59 -12.49 -10.13
N GLU A 332 -4.71 -13.69 -10.74
CA GLU A 332 -3.64 -14.67 -10.81
C GLU A 332 -2.94 -14.63 -12.17
N LEU A 333 -1.67 -15.06 -12.19
CA LEU A 333 -0.96 -15.26 -13.44
C LEU A 333 -1.65 -16.37 -14.26
N THR A 334 -1.99 -16.08 -15.48
CA THR A 334 -2.41 -17.10 -16.43
C THR A 334 -1.19 -17.96 -16.78
N GLY A 335 -1.04 -19.15 -16.17
CA GLY A 335 0.04 -20.09 -16.47
C GLY A 335 0.74 -20.78 -15.30
N ALA A 336 0.35 -20.50 -14.05
CA ALA A 336 0.94 -21.16 -12.88
C ALA A 336 0.16 -22.39 -12.38
N GLU A 337 -0.65 -23.02 -13.25
CA GLU A 337 -1.15 -24.39 -13.02
C GLU A 337 -0.31 -25.34 -13.87
N GLY A 338 0.66 -26.01 -13.26
CA GLY A 338 1.33 -27.10 -13.94
C GLY A 338 2.80 -27.26 -13.57
N GLY A 339 3.09 -28.05 -12.56
CA GLY A 339 4.44 -28.54 -12.37
C GLY A 339 4.85 -28.88 -10.95
N ILE A 340 4.01 -29.58 -10.21
CA ILE A 340 4.53 -30.52 -9.21
C ILE A 340 4.01 -31.90 -9.62
N ALA A 341 4.72 -32.53 -10.54
CA ALA A 341 4.66 -33.98 -10.75
C ALA A 341 6.10 -34.46 -10.72
N GLN A 342 6.38 -35.32 -9.73
CA GLN A 342 7.52 -36.22 -9.51
C GLN A 342 8.83 -35.60 -9.03
#